data_ddeeb095911acc344c7c28fd30551f5b
#
_entry.id   ddeeb095911acc344c7c28fd30551f5b
#
_cell.length_a   1.000
_cell.length_b   1.000
_cell.length_c   1.000
_cell.angle_alpha   90.00
_cell.angle_beta   90.00
_cell.angle_gamma   90.00
#
_symmetry.space_group_name_H-M   'P 1'
#
loop_
_entity.id
_entity.type
_entity.pdbx_description
1 polymer ?
#
loop_
_entity_poly.entity_id
_entity_poly.type
_entity_poly.pdbx_seq_one_letter_code
_entity_poly.pdbx_strand_id
1 'polypeptide(L)'
;LFNLQFLGAGYSLIDPNILCMLAKEWERKITPEGVGPIWGDRIREPVGQRRLRVGYLSSDFCNHPVGRFILPVLEKHNQQEIVVIGLNTGKIQDDIHGKIRSCCHEWADLQFNTDLEAARIISDLRLDILVELGGYTAGSRIGILCHRPAQLQWSYLGYFAPTYLDCI
;
A
#
# COMPACT_ATOMS: atom_id res chain seq x y z
N LEU A 1 -13.20 -2.36 -11.00
CA LEU A 1 -13.24 -1.01 -10.40
C LEU A 1 -12.42 0.00 -11.18
N PHE A 2 -11.15 -0.26 -11.54
CA PHE A 2 -10.29 0.68 -12.28
C PHE A 2 -11.00 1.29 -13.52
N ASN A 3 -11.48 0.45 -14.43
CA ASN A 3 -12.14 0.93 -15.65
C ASN A 3 -13.41 1.74 -15.36
N LEU A 4 -14.19 1.33 -14.36
CA LEU A 4 -15.41 2.04 -13.96
C LEU A 4 -15.09 3.42 -13.37
N GLN A 5 -14.06 3.53 -12.54
CA GLN A 5 -13.64 4.82 -11.98
C GLN A 5 -13.08 5.75 -13.05
N PHE A 6 -12.33 5.22 -14.02
CA PHE A 6 -11.85 6.01 -15.15
C PHE A 6 -13.01 6.62 -15.96
N LEU A 7 -14.04 5.84 -16.24
CA LEU A 7 -15.25 6.31 -16.91
C LEU A 7 -16.02 7.34 -16.05
N GLY A 8 -16.10 7.12 -14.75
CA GLY A 8 -16.74 8.05 -13.82
C GLY A 8 -16.01 9.39 -13.73
N ALA A 9 -14.69 9.35 -13.50
CA ALA A 9 -13.88 10.56 -13.32
C ALA A 9 -13.72 11.37 -14.61
N GLY A 10 -13.55 10.70 -15.76
CA GLY A 10 -13.29 11.37 -17.04
C GLY A 10 -14.55 11.82 -17.78
N TYR A 11 -15.67 11.11 -17.63
CA TYR A 11 -16.87 11.30 -18.45
C TYR A 11 -18.16 11.52 -17.63
N SER A 12 -18.09 11.49 -16.31
CA SER A 12 -19.28 11.56 -15.42
C SER A 12 -20.37 10.53 -15.75
N LEU A 13 -19.98 9.39 -16.31
CA LEU A 13 -20.92 8.35 -16.77
C LEU A 13 -21.38 7.41 -15.66
N ILE A 14 -20.68 7.40 -14.51
CA ILE A 14 -20.98 6.50 -13.40
C ILE A 14 -21.10 7.30 -12.12
N ASP A 15 -22.21 7.11 -11.40
CA ASP A 15 -22.44 7.71 -10.09
C ASP A 15 -21.34 7.24 -9.09
N PRO A 16 -20.64 8.17 -8.39
CA PRO A 16 -19.68 7.83 -7.34
C PRO A 16 -20.24 6.91 -6.25
N ASN A 17 -21.52 6.97 -5.95
CA ASN A 17 -22.18 6.09 -4.98
C ASN A 17 -22.17 4.63 -5.44
N ILE A 18 -22.31 4.38 -6.74
CA ILE A 18 -22.21 3.04 -7.32
C ILE A 18 -20.78 2.51 -7.17
N LEU A 19 -19.77 3.35 -7.43
CA LEU A 19 -18.36 2.99 -7.27
C LEU A 19 -18.04 2.65 -5.81
N CYS A 20 -18.53 3.46 -4.88
CA CYS A 20 -18.38 3.23 -3.45
C CYS A 20 -19.04 1.90 -3.03
N MET A 21 -20.27 1.65 -3.47
CA MET A 21 -20.98 0.40 -3.18
C MET A 21 -20.23 -0.83 -3.69
N LEU A 22 -19.74 -0.78 -4.94
CA LEU A 22 -18.99 -1.87 -5.55
C LEU A 22 -17.64 -2.13 -4.86
N ALA A 23 -16.94 -1.06 -4.46
CA ALA A 23 -15.68 -1.17 -3.72
C ALA A 23 -15.90 -1.83 -2.35
N LYS A 24 -16.91 -1.42 -1.61
CA LYS A 24 -17.26 -2.00 -0.30
C LYS A 24 -17.75 -3.43 -0.41
N GLU A 25 -18.50 -3.78 -1.45
CA GLU A 25 -18.90 -5.15 -1.69
C GLU A 25 -17.70 -6.05 -2.02
N TRP A 26 -16.75 -5.54 -2.82
CA TRP A 26 -15.51 -6.24 -3.11
C TRP A 26 -14.68 -6.43 -1.84
N GLU A 27 -14.51 -5.38 -1.02
CA GLU A 27 -13.79 -5.46 0.26
C GLU A 27 -14.39 -6.52 1.18
N ARG A 28 -15.73 -6.56 1.34
CA ARG A 28 -16.41 -7.58 2.14
C ARG A 28 -16.17 -9.02 1.67
N LYS A 29 -16.04 -9.23 0.35
CA LYS A 29 -15.78 -10.57 -0.22
C LYS A 29 -14.38 -11.08 0.06
N ILE A 30 -13.39 -10.18 0.19
CA ILE A 30 -11.98 -10.56 0.40
C ILE A 30 -11.54 -10.43 1.85
N THR A 31 -12.29 -9.70 2.66
CA THR A 31 -12.04 -9.59 4.12
C THR A 31 -12.72 -10.77 4.81
N PRO A 32 -11.99 -11.63 5.52
CA PRO A 32 -12.57 -12.74 6.26
C PRO A 32 -13.56 -12.24 7.33
N GLU A 33 -14.76 -12.78 7.37
CA GLU A 33 -15.76 -12.45 8.39
C GLU A 33 -15.23 -12.78 9.80
N GLY A 34 -15.43 -11.87 10.74
CA GLY A 34 -15.06 -12.06 12.14
C GLY A 34 -13.57 -11.97 12.45
N VAL A 35 -12.73 -11.68 11.48
CA VAL A 35 -11.30 -11.46 11.69
C VAL A 35 -11.05 -9.97 11.88
N GLY A 36 -10.63 -9.60 13.07
CA GLY A 36 -10.18 -8.22 13.37
C GLY A 36 -8.89 -7.85 12.64
N PRO A 37 -8.43 -6.61 12.79
CA PRO A 37 -7.18 -6.16 12.20
C PRO A 37 -5.99 -7.05 12.59
N ILE A 38 -5.18 -7.46 11.62
CA ILE A 38 -4.02 -8.34 11.88
C ILE A 38 -2.94 -7.63 12.71
N TRP A 39 -2.85 -6.30 12.62
CA TRP A 39 -1.88 -5.53 13.42
C TRP A 39 -2.08 -5.69 14.94
N GLY A 40 -3.30 -6.02 15.41
CA GLY A 40 -3.63 -6.30 16.80
C GLY A 40 -3.41 -5.12 17.76
N ASP A 41 -3.67 -5.34 19.06
CA ASP A 41 -3.51 -4.33 20.14
C ASP A 41 -2.05 -4.22 20.60
N ARG A 42 -1.10 -4.11 19.68
CA ARG A 42 0.32 -4.00 20.02
C ARG A 42 0.61 -2.60 20.57
N ILE A 43 0.86 -2.52 21.87
CA ILE A 43 1.33 -1.27 22.51
C ILE A 43 2.69 -0.90 21.91
N ARG A 44 2.80 0.35 21.46
CA ARG A 44 4.03 0.91 20.91
C ARG A 44 4.50 2.09 21.75
N GLU A 45 5.81 2.31 21.75
CA GLU A 45 6.36 3.55 22.29
C GLU A 45 5.79 4.75 21.51
N PRO A 46 5.50 5.87 22.20
CA PRO A 46 4.97 7.07 21.55
C PRO A 46 5.86 7.55 20.40
N VAL A 47 5.22 8.07 19.35
CA VAL A 47 5.93 8.77 18.29
C VAL A 47 6.67 9.97 18.91
N GLY A 48 7.94 10.16 18.55
CA GLY A 48 8.83 11.18 19.14
C GLY A 48 9.88 10.60 20.09
N GLN A 49 9.67 9.37 20.62
CA GLN A 49 10.69 8.62 21.35
C GLN A 49 11.41 7.57 20.47
N ARG A 50 10.93 7.36 19.26
CA ARG A 50 11.49 6.47 18.25
C ARG A 50 11.23 7.00 16.84
N ARG A 51 11.93 6.45 15.86
CA ARG A 51 11.67 6.72 14.45
C ARG A 51 10.32 6.16 14.00
N LEU A 52 9.64 6.90 13.13
CA LEU A 52 8.39 6.47 12.49
C LEU A 52 8.68 5.40 11.45
N ARG A 53 7.98 4.28 11.48
CA ARG A 53 8.13 3.17 10.53
C ARG A 53 7.09 3.29 9.42
N VAL A 54 7.55 3.64 8.21
CA VAL A 54 6.69 3.85 7.04
C VAL A 54 6.98 2.78 5.99
N GLY A 55 5.98 1.95 5.70
CA GLY A 55 6.06 0.94 4.65
C GLY A 55 5.43 1.46 3.35
N TYR A 56 6.13 1.27 2.23
CA TYR A 56 5.64 1.56 0.89
C TYR A 56 5.39 0.26 0.14
N LEU A 57 4.15 0.02 -0.26
CA LEU A 57 3.71 -1.19 -0.97
C LEU A 57 3.52 -0.90 -2.45
N SER A 58 4.22 -1.61 -3.33
CA SER A 58 4.04 -1.45 -4.78
C SER A 58 4.50 -2.69 -5.57
N SER A 59 3.83 -2.93 -6.70
CA SER A 59 4.31 -3.79 -7.78
C SER A 59 5.28 -3.08 -8.74
N ASP A 60 5.36 -1.75 -8.65
CA ASP A 60 5.97 -0.86 -9.64
C ASP A 60 7.26 -0.21 -9.13
N PHE A 61 7.97 -0.86 -8.22
CA PHE A 61 9.32 -0.47 -7.81
C PHE A 61 10.35 -0.80 -8.88
N CYS A 62 10.16 -0.24 -10.07
CA CYS A 62 10.98 -0.45 -11.25
C CYS A 62 10.92 0.80 -12.15
N ASN A 63 11.42 0.71 -13.38
CA ASN A 63 11.34 1.77 -14.40
C ASN A 63 9.90 1.95 -14.90
N HIS A 64 9.04 2.36 -14.00
CA HIS A 64 7.62 2.66 -14.16
C HIS A 64 7.36 4.09 -13.65
N PRO A 65 6.33 4.82 -14.10
CA PRO A 65 6.00 6.16 -13.58
C PRO A 65 5.95 6.22 -12.05
N VAL A 66 5.29 5.26 -11.40
CA VAL A 66 5.23 5.17 -9.93
C VAL A 66 6.62 5.08 -9.31
N GLY A 67 7.48 4.17 -9.83
CA GLY A 67 8.86 4.02 -9.34
C GLY A 67 9.68 5.30 -9.49
N ARG A 68 9.53 5.99 -10.61
CA ARG A 68 10.22 7.26 -10.88
C ARG A 68 9.74 8.40 -9.99
N PHE A 69 8.45 8.44 -9.64
CA PHE A 69 7.89 9.47 -8.79
C PHE A 69 8.17 9.21 -7.31
N ILE A 70 8.15 7.94 -6.86
CA ILE A 70 8.40 7.64 -5.46
C ILE A 70 9.88 7.75 -5.07
N LEU A 71 10.81 7.46 -5.99
CA LEU A 71 12.24 7.48 -5.72
C LEU A 71 12.71 8.79 -5.07
N PRO A 72 12.44 9.99 -5.63
CA PRO A 72 12.87 11.24 -4.99
C PRO A 72 12.21 11.50 -3.64
N VAL A 73 11.03 10.96 -3.38
CA VAL A 73 10.37 11.03 -2.07
C VAL A 73 11.17 10.20 -1.04
N LEU A 74 11.53 8.97 -1.41
CA LEU A 74 12.32 8.08 -0.55
C LEU A 74 13.71 8.65 -0.25
N GLU A 75 14.36 9.24 -1.25
CA GLU A 75 15.68 9.90 -1.10
C GLU A 75 15.64 11.09 -0.13
N LYS A 76 14.49 11.77 -0.02
CA LYS A 76 14.34 12.99 0.79
C LYS A 76 13.79 12.75 2.20
N HIS A 77 13.44 11.54 2.55
CA HIS A 77 13.05 11.24 3.92
C HIS A 77 14.18 11.54 4.92
N ASN A 78 13.82 12.18 6.03
CA ASN A 78 14.74 12.35 7.15
C ASN A 78 14.98 10.99 7.83
N GLN A 79 16.10 10.38 7.53
CA GLN A 79 16.46 9.05 8.04
C GLN A 79 16.67 9.00 9.57
N GLN A 80 16.80 10.15 10.24
CA GLN A 80 16.85 10.21 11.70
C GLN A 80 15.47 10.11 12.34
N GLU A 81 14.42 10.45 11.60
CA GLU A 81 13.03 10.43 12.08
C GLU A 81 12.22 9.27 11.50
N ILE A 82 12.57 8.80 10.30
CA ILE A 82 11.79 7.81 9.54
C ILE A 82 12.64 6.58 9.23
N VAL A 83 12.06 5.41 9.47
CA VAL A 83 12.52 4.12 8.95
C VAL A 83 11.68 3.79 7.73
N VAL A 84 12.26 3.82 6.56
CA VAL A 84 11.63 3.49 5.29
C VAL A 84 11.68 1.99 5.06
N ILE A 85 10.54 1.36 4.79
CA ILE A 85 10.42 -0.07 4.53
C ILE A 85 9.82 -0.28 3.13
N GLY A 86 10.54 -0.93 2.24
CA GLY A 86 10.07 -1.32 0.92
C GLY A 86 9.32 -2.65 0.96
N LEU A 87 8.11 -2.69 0.43
CA LEU A 87 7.24 -3.86 0.36
C LEU A 87 6.96 -4.15 -1.12
N ASN A 88 7.81 -4.96 -1.73
CA ASN A 88 7.79 -5.21 -3.16
C ASN A 88 6.86 -6.37 -3.51
N THR A 89 5.89 -6.11 -4.37
CA THR A 89 5.03 -7.14 -4.96
C THR A 89 5.31 -7.36 -6.46
N GLY A 90 6.21 -6.57 -7.04
CA GLY A 90 6.62 -6.66 -8.44
C GLY A 90 7.74 -7.69 -8.67
N LYS A 91 7.95 -8.03 -9.95
CA LYS A 91 8.97 -9.01 -10.38
C LYS A 91 10.16 -8.36 -11.10
N ILE A 92 10.03 -7.10 -11.53
CA ILE A 92 11.05 -6.42 -12.33
C ILE A 92 12.12 -5.86 -11.40
N GLN A 93 13.38 -6.21 -11.67
CA GLN A 93 14.55 -5.78 -10.91
C GLN A 93 15.53 -5.06 -11.87
N ASP A 94 15.26 -3.82 -12.15
CA ASP A 94 16.08 -2.93 -12.98
C ASP A 94 16.86 -1.89 -12.13
N ASP A 95 17.53 -0.95 -12.79
CA ASP A 95 18.32 0.09 -12.12
C ASP A 95 17.49 0.97 -11.18
N ILE A 96 16.22 1.25 -11.53
CA ILE A 96 15.31 2.03 -10.66
C ILE A 96 14.94 1.20 -9.43
N HIS A 97 14.67 -0.10 -9.60
CA HIS A 97 14.47 -1.02 -8.49
C HIS A 97 15.65 -1.00 -7.51
N GLY A 98 16.87 -1.11 -8.03
CA GLY A 98 18.08 -1.07 -7.21
C GLY A 98 18.21 0.24 -6.42
N LYS A 99 17.93 1.38 -7.04
CA LYS A 99 17.94 2.69 -6.37
C LYS A 99 16.88 2.81 -5.29
N ILE A 100 15.63 2.41 -5.57
CA ILE A 100 14.54 2.40 -4.58
C ILE A 100 14.92 1.53 -3.38
N ARG A 101 15.41 0.32 -3.64
CA ARG A 101 15.84 -0.59 -2.57
C ARG A 101 16.95 0.00 -1.72
N SER A 102 17.92 0.72 -2.30
CA SER A 102 19.00 1.38 -1.56
C SER A 102 18.54 2.54 -0.66
N CYS A 103 17.37 3.13 -0.93
CA CYS A 103 16.77 4.15 -0.08
C CYS A 103 16.00 3.57 1.12
N CYS A 104 15.75 2.25 1.13
CA CYS A 104 15.01 1.58 2.19
C CYS A 104 15.93 1.03 3.26
N HIS A 105 15.55 1.18 4.53
CA HIS A 105 16.25 0.58 5.68
C HIS A 105 15.97 -0.93 5.78
N GLU A 106 14.75 -1.32 5.43
CA GLU A 106 14.28 -2.71 5.41
C GLU A 106 13.54 -2.97 4.09
N TRP A 107 13.53 -4.24 3.66
CA TRP A 107 12.90 -4.65 2.42
C TRP A 107 12.27 -6.02 2.56
N ALA A 108 11.05 -6.17 2.02
CA ALA A 108 10.37 -7.45 1.92
C ALA A 108 9.87 -7.68 0.49
N ASP A 109 10.25 -8.82 -0.10
CA ASP A 109 9.74 -9.28 -1.38
C ASP A 109 8.51 -10.17 -1.14
N LEU A 110 7.35 -9.69 -1.58
CA LEU A 110 6.04 -10.29 -1.28
C LEU A 110 5.37 -10.92 -2.51
N GLN A 111 6.05 -10.95 -3.67
CA GLN A 111 5.47 -11.35 -4.95
C GLN A 111 4.97 -12.81 -4.99
N PHE A 112 5.49 -13.68 -4.11
CA PHE A 112 5.11 -15.09 -4.06
C PHE A 112 4.14 -15.44 -2.93
N ASN A 113 3.80 -14.47 -2.09
CA ASN A 113 2.87 -14.67 -0.98
C ASN A 113 1.42 -14.43 -1.41
N THR A 114 0.48 -15.10 -0.79
CA THR A 114 -0.93 -14.71 -0.83
C THR A 114 -1.14 -13.35 -0.14
N ASP A 115 -2.29 -12.69 -0.33
CA ASP A 115 -2.56 -11.39 0.34
C ASP A 115 -2.56 -11.53 1.86
N LEU A 116 -3.08 -12.63 2.39
CA LEU A 116 -3.08 -12.89 3.83
C LEU A 116 -1.67 -13.13 4.38
N GLU A 117 -0.82 -13.91 3.69
CA GLU A 117 0.56 -14.13 4.09
C GLU A 117 1.37 -12.84 4.05
N ALA A 118 1.24 -12.05 2.97
CA ALA A 118 1.86 -10.74 2.84
C ALA A 118 1.42 -9.81 3.97
N ALA A 119 0.12 -9.78 4.30
CA ALA A 119 -0.40 -8.98 5.40
C ALA A 119 0.20 -9.40 6.77
N ARG A 120 0.40 -10.70 7.01
CA ARG A 120 1.07 -11.18 8.23
C ARG A 120 2.53 -10.72 8.29
N ILE A 121 3.28 -10.85 7.19
CA ILE A 121 4.66 -10.35 7.11
C ILE A 121 4.71 -8.85 7.39
N ILE A 122 3.82 -8.07 6.78
CA ILE A 122 3.74 -6.61 7.00
C ILE A 122 3.40 -6.28 8.46
N SER A 123 2.48 -7.02 9.07
CA SER A 123 2.13 -6.84 10.49
C SER A 123 3.33 -7.06 11.41
N ASP A 124 4.18 -8.05 11.11
CA ASP A 124 5.37 -8.35 11.91
C ASP A 124 6.46 -7.27 11.78
N LEU A 125 6.46 -6.51 10.68
CA LEU A 125 7.32 -5.34 10.50
C LEU A 125 6.92 -4.14 11.38
N ARG A 126 5.77 -4.19 12.04
CA ARG A 126 5.28 -3.16 12.98
C ARG A 126 5.30 -1.76 12.39
N LEU A 127 4.67 -1.59 11.24
CA LEU A 127 4.55 -0.28 10.60
C LEU A 127 3.65 0.66 11.40
N ASP A 128 4.00 1.94 11.42
CA ASP A 128 3.10 3.00 11.88
C ASP A 128 2.15 3.40 10.76
N ILE A 129 2.70 3.48 9.54
CA ILE A 129 1.95 3.85 8.35
C ILE A 129 2.30 2.87 7.22
N LEU A 130 1.29 2.36 6.56
CA LEU A 130 1.39 1.62 5.32
C LEU A 130 0.85 2.48 4.17
N VAL A 131 1.69 2.74 3.18
CA VAL A 131 1.34 3.52 1.99
C VAL A 131 1.31 2.60 0.77
N GLU A 132 0.14 2.43 0.19
CA GLU A 132 -0.08 1.65 -1.02
C GLU A 132 -0.03 2.57 -2.25
N LEU A 133 0.73 2.19 -3.28
CA LEU A 133 1.04 3.08 -4.40
C LEU A 133 0.30 2.75 -5.69
N GLY A 134 -0.46 1.69 -5.77
CA GLY A 134 -1.07 1.21 -7.01
C GLY A 134 -2.58 1.37 -7.11
N GLY A 135 -3.30 1.42 -6.00
CA GLY A 135 -4.76 1.41 -5.99
C GLY A 135 -5.34 0.20 -6.73
N TYR A 136 -6.19 0.45 -7.71
CA TYR A 136 -6.77 -0.62 -8.55
C TYR A 136 -6.05 -0.83 -9.89
N THR A 137 -4.82 -0.36 -10.04
CA THR A 137 -4.04 -0.58 -11.27
C THR A 137 -3.62 -2.04 -11.43
N ALA A 138 -3.26 -2.41 -12.65
CA ALA A 138 -2.81 -3.78 -12.94
C ALA A 138 -1.57 -4.15 -12.10
N GLY A 139 -1.56 -5.33 -11.52
CA GLY A 139 -0.46 -5.80 -10.66
C GLY A 139 -0.51 -5.30 -9.22
N SER A 140 -1.36 -4.32 -8.89
CA SER A 140 -1.57 -3.88 -7.51
C SER A 140 -2.10 -5.02 -6.62
N ARG A 141 -1.69 -5.00 -5.38
CA ARG A 141 -2.08 -5.95 -4.34
C ARG A 141 -2.84 -5.24 -3.20
N ILE A 142 -3.73 -4.29 -3.57
CA ILE A 142 -4.53 -3.52 -2.61
C ILE A 142 -5.35 -4.40 -1.65
N GLY A 143 -5.67 -5.64 -2.04
CA GLY A 143 -6.32 -6.63 -1.19
C GLY A 143 -5.56 -6.95 0.10
N ILE A 144 -4.23 -6.77 0.13
CA ILE A 144 -3.42 -6.92 1.34
C ILE A 144 -3.91 -5.97 2.45
N LEU A 145 -4.32 -4.74 2.08
CA LEU A 145 -4.76 -3.73 3.04
C LEU A 145 -6.10 -4.10 3.70
N CYS A 146 -6.94 -4.90 3.04
CA CYS A 146 -8.21 -5.35 3.59
C CYS A 146 -8.04 -6.27 4.82
N HIS A 147 -6.86 -6.87 4.99
CA HIS A 147 -6.47 -7.59 6.21
C HIS A 147 -5.97 -6.66 7.34
N ARG A 148 -5.88 -5.36 7.08
CA ARG A 148 -5.46 -4.33 8.04
C ARG A 148 -4.15 -4.69 8.75
N PRO A 149 -3.02 -4.83 8.02
CA PRO A 149 -1.72 -5.16 8.61
C PRO A 149 -1.04 -4.00 9.35
N ALA A 150 -1.51 -2.78 9.17
CA ALA A 150 -1.01 -1.58 9.84
C ALA A 150 -2.17 -0.74 10.40
N GLN A 151 -1.90 0.03 11.45
CA GLN A 151 -2.92 0.87 12.10
C GLN A 151 -3.39 2.01 11.20
N LEU A 152 -2.47 2.65 10.48
CA LEU A 152 -2.77 3.67 9.49
C LEU A 152 -2.41 3.15 8.10
N GLN A 153 -3.34 3.24 7.18
CA GLN A 153 -3.18 2.78 5.81
C GLN A 153 -3.65 3.87 4.85
N TRP A 154 -2.82 4.19 3.86
CA TRP A 154 -3.09 5.23 2.87
C TRP A 154 -2.88 4.70 1.46
N SER A 155 -3.64 5.22 0.51
CA SER A 155 -3.36 5.11 -0.93
C SER A 155 -2.76 6.42 -1.43
N TYR A 156 -1.67 6.33 -2.21
CA TYR A 156 -0.93 7.51 -2.66
C TYR A 156 -0.31 7.29 -4.05
N LEU A 157 -0.24 8.35 -4.82
CA LEU A 157 0.58 8.56 -6.01
C LEU A 157 0.14 7.83 -7.28
N GLY A 158 0.11 6.50 -7.32
CA GLY A 158 -0.08 5.73 -8.56
C GLY A 158 -1.54 5.53 -8.96
N TYR A 159 -2.48 6.02 -8.16
CA TYR A 159 -3.90 5.90 -8.44
C TYR A 159 -4.59 7.27 -8.38
N PHE A 160 -5.39 7.57 -9.40
CA PHE A 160 -5.94 8.90 -9.66
C PHE A 160 -7.29 9.17 -8.98
N ALA A 161 -7.88 8.18 -8.33
CA ALA A 161 -9.24 8.26 -7.77
C ALA A 161 -9.30 7.68 -6.36
N PRO A 162 -10.35 7.99 -5.57
CA PRO A 162 -10.57 7.35 -4.27
C PRO A 162 -10.73 5.84 -4.39
N THR A 163 -10.19 5.09 -3.44
CA THR A 163 -10.36 3.63 -3.40
C THR A 163 -11.73 3.21 -2.90
N TYR A 164 -12.38 4.05 -2.09
CA TYR A 164 -13.64 3.79 -1.39
C TYR A 164 -13.60 2.57 -0.45
N LEU A 165 -12.41 2.11 -0.08
CA LEU A 165 -12.24 1.02 0.89
C LEU A 165 -12.27 1.56 2.31
N ASP A 166 -12.91 0.84 3.22
CA ASP A 166 -13.00 1.21 4.64
C ASP A 166 -11.67 0.93 5.38
N CYS A 167 -10.77 0.17 4.78
CA CYS A 167 -9.45 -0.14 5.33
C CYS A 167 -8.37 0.90 5.02
N ILE A 168 -8.68 1.92 4.17
CA ILE A 168 -7.73 2.95 3.71
C ILE A 168 -8.22 4.33 4.09
#